data_1f6821af9ee85723fcf21f6f6a8edcc9
#
_entry.id   1f6821af9ee85723fcf21f6f6a8edcc9
#
_cell.length_a   1.000
_cell.length_b   1.000
_cell.length_c   1.000
_cell.angle_alpha   90.00
_cell.angle_beta   90.00
_cell.angle_gamma   90.00
#
_symmetry.space_group_name_H-M   'P 1'
#
loop_
_entity.id
_entity.type
_entity.pdbx_description
1 polymer ?
#
loop_
_entity_poly.entity_id
_entity_poly.type
_entity_poly.pdbx_seq_one_letter_code
_entity_poly.pdbx_strand_id
1 'polypeptide(L)'
;VWHHKARTILVVLAISIGIVGAGAVLNTWSLLRRVTREGFLATNPASATIRTDSIDASLLDRVRALPAIREVQARRTVIGRAMVGGAWRSAVLFTVADFTAIRIGTLQPMSGAWPPALGTVVIESSSMEYADAAIGQPLIVQVGDAEQQALDVSGIARDAGLAPGWMEHVVYGFVTPGTLAQLGAPASLNLLQFVVRDEALDREEVRRIAYEVKALIESTGRRVVDVDVPEPGEHIHAGQINSLLYTQGAFGVLALLLSGFLVINLVSAMLAGQVREIGVMKAIGARSEQLAAMYLGLALVLGLVACLVALPIAVLLGRWYAEFTATLLNFDTAGFSIPVWAIAVQLAVGALLPVAAASIPVLRGCRIPVSAALRDFGIEGDGKGNARWLRGFGGMTRPLLLSLRNAFRRRQRMALTLLTLAMGGAVYLGALNLRQSIRNSVAYMFGGILRYDISVGFARP
;
A
#
# COMPACT_ATOMS: atom_id res chain seq x y z
N VAL A 1 -18.14 12.33 -35.06
CA VAL A 1 -17.58 11.16 -34.32
C VAL A 1 -17.21 10.06 -35.31
N TRP A 2 -18.08 9.66 -36.22
CA TRP A 2 -17.82 8.53 -37.12
C TRP A 2 -16.68 8.76 -38.14
N HIS A 3 -16.45 10.00 -38.59
CA HIS A 3 -15.36 10.33 -39.53
C HIS A 3 -13.98 10.42 -38.90
N HIS A 4 -13.88 10.47 -37.57
CA HIS A 4 -12.61 10.60 -36.85
C HIS A 4 -12.42 9.51 -35.76
N LYS A 5 -12.76 8.27 -36.11
CA LYS A 5 -12.72 7.09 -35.19
C LYS A 5 -11.40 6.99 -34.40
N ALA A 6 -10.27 7.18 -35.07
CA ALA A 6 -8.96 7.09 -34.43
C ALA A 6 -8.78 8.12 -33.29
N ARG A 7 -9.25 9.37 -33.48
CA ARG A 7 -9.15 10.40 -32.44
C ARG A 7 -10.05 10.10 -31.23
N THR A 8 -11.28 9.63 -31.51
CA THR A 8 -12.23 9.24 -30.46
C THR A 8 -11.69 8.08 -29.63
N ILE A 9 -11.12 7.07 -30.28
CA ILE A 9 -10.47 5.94 -29.61
C ILE A 9 -9.30 6.42 -28.74
N LEU A 10 -8.44 7.32 -29.26
CA LEU A 10 -7.33 7.88 -28.49
C LEU A 10 -7.79 8.67 -27.27
N VAL A 11 -8.91 9.42 -27.36
CA VAL A 11 -9.50 10.11 -26.20
C VAL A 11 -9.95 9.08 -25.15
N VAL A 12 -10.73 8.09 -25.57
CA VAL A 12 -11.21 7.04 -24.66
C VAL A 12 -10.06 6.30 -24.02
N LEU A 13 -9.02 5.92 -24.77
CA LEU A 13 -7.83 5.27 -24.24
C LEU A 13 -7.09 6.14 -23.25
N ALA A 14 -6.89 7.45 -23.52
CA ALA A 14 -6.22 8.37 -22.62
C ALA A 14 -6.96 8.50 -21.29
N ILE A 15 -8.30 8.59 -21.32
CA ILE A 15 -9.14 8.64 -20.13
C ILE A 15 -9.07 7.29 -19.40
N SER A 16 -9.21 6.18 -20.14
CA SER A 16 -9.18 4.83 -19.56
C SER A 16 -7.87 4.52 -18.83
N ILE A 17 -6.72 4.87 -19.41
CA ILE A 17 -5.40 4.66 -18.79
C ILE A 17 -5.32 5.41 -17.45
N GLY A 18 -5.80 6.67 -17.41
CA GLY A 18 -5.82 7.44 -16.18
C GLY A 18 -6.72 6.83 -15.10
N ILE A 19 -7.93 6.39 -15.48
CA ILE A 19 -8.87 5.73 -14.57
C ILE A 19 -8.32 4.39 -14.09
N VAL A 20 -7.73 3.58 -14.98
CA VAL A 20 -7.10 2.30 -14.61
C VAL A 20 -5.98 2.51 -13.61
N GLY A 21 -5.06 3.44 -13.88
CA GLY A 21 -3.93 3.72 -12.99
C GLY A 21 -4.38 4.19 -11.61
N ALA A 22 -5.18 5.26 -11.55
CA ALA A 22 -5.67 5.81 -10.29
C ALA A 22 -6.67 4.87 -9.60
N GLY A 23 -7.53 4.21 -10.38
CA GLY A 23 -8.52 3.27 -9.87
C GLY A 23 -7.89 2.02 -9.28
N ALA A 24 -6.87 1.44 -9.92
CA ALA A 24 -6.13 0.31 -9.36
C ALA A 24 -5.48 0.69 -8.02
N VAL A 25 -4.84 1.87 -7.94
CA VAL A 25 -4.26 2.38 -6.68
C VAL A 25 -5.33 2.56 -5.60
N LEU A 26 -6.49 3.16 -5.94
CA LEU A 26 -7.58 3.36 -4.98
C LEU A 26 -8.16 2.03 -4.49
N ASN A 27 -8.33 1.06 -5.39
CA ASN A 27 -8.82 -0.28 -5.06
C ASN A 27 -7.82 -1.02 -4.15
N THR A 28 -6.52 -0.99 -4.49
CA THR A 28 -5.46 -1.55 -3.66
C THR A 28 -5.46 -0.92 -2.27
N TRP A 29 -5.49 0.42 -2.21
CA TRP A 29 -5.49 1.15 -0.96
C TRP A 29 -6.69 0.79 -0.08
N SER A 30 -7.89 0.79 -0.67
CA SER A 30 -9.13 0.51 0.08
C SER A 30 -9.19 -0.93 0.58
N LEU A 31 -8.75 -1.89 -0.23
CA LEU A 31 -8.73 -3.29 0.13
C LEU A 31 -7.63 -3.58 1.18
N LEU A 32 -6.40 -3.14 0.92
CA LEU A 32 -5.28 -3.41 1.81
C LEU A 32 -5.47 -2.78 3.19
N ARG A 33 -5.98 -1.54 3.25
CA ARG A 33 -6.29 -0.88 4.53
C ARG A 33 -7.36 -1.64 5.33
N ARG A 34 -8.36 -2.19 4.66
CA ARG A 34 -9.37 -3.03 5.33
C ARG A 34 -8.77 -4.34 5.81
N VAL A 35 -8.04 -5.05 4.97
CA VAL A 35 -7.41 -6.32 5.30
C VAL A 35 -6.45 -6.16 6.48
N THR A 36 -5.57 -5.17 6.46
CA THR A 36 -4.60 -4.96 7.55
C THR A 36 -5.26 -4.53 8.85
N ARG A 37 -6.28 -3.66 8.80
CA ARG A 37 -6.96 -3.20 10.02
C ARG A 37 -7.97 -4.23 10.55
N GLU A 38 -8.93 -4.64 9.71
CA GLU A 38 -10.00 -5.55 10.13
C GLU A 38 -9.44 -6.96 10.40
N GLY A 39 -8.50 -7.44 9.55
CA GLY A 39 -7.82 -8.71 9.73
C GLY A 39 -6.98 -8.75 11.01
N PHE A 40 -6.25 -7.68 11.32
CA PHE A 40 -5.48 -7.59 12.56
C PHE A 40 -6.40 -7.50 13.79
N LEU A 41 -7.42 -6.64 13.77
CA LEU A 41 -8.37 -6.52 14.87
C LEU A 41 -9.14 -7.82 15.15
N ALA A 42 -9.43 -8.60 14.09
CA ALA A 42 -10.09 -9.90 14.23
C ALA A 42 -9.25 -10.94 15.02
N THR A 43 -7.93 -10.75 15.10
CA THR A 43 -7.07 -11.59 15.96
C THR A 43 -7.15 -11.26 17.43
N ASN A 44 -7.92 -10.24 17.84
CA ASN A 44 -7.98 -9.70 19.20
C ASN A 44 -6.55 -9.37 19.72
N PRO A 45 -5.86 -8.37 19.11
CA PRO A 45 -4.48 -8.07 19.46
C PRO A 45 -4.36 -7.57 20.91
N ALA A 46 -3.21 -7.83 21.54
CA ALA A 46 -2.94 -7.33 22.87
C ALA A 46 -2.92 -5.80 22.89
N SER A 47 -3.60 -5.19 23.87
CA SER A 47 -3.50 -3.75 24.13
C SER A 47 -2.16 -3.39 24.75
N ALA A 48 -1.57 -4.29 25.54
CA ALA A 48 -0.22 -4.18 26.03
C ALA A 48 0.39 -5.55 26.32
N THR A 49 1.72 -5.60 26.31
CA THR A 49 2.53 -6.78 26.57
C THR A 49 3.56 -6.46 27.64
N ILE A 50 3.63 -7.26 28.69
CA ILE A 50 4.57 -7.08 29.79
C ILE A 50 5.47 -8.32 29.88
N ARG A 51 6.77 -8.10 29.83
CA ARG A 51 7.77 -9.15 30.01
C ARG A 51 8.24 -9.22 31.48
N THR A 52 8.17 -10.41 32.05
CA THR A 52 8.57 -10.66 33.44
C THR A 52 9.39 -11.97 33.52
N ASP A 53 9.93 -12.27 34.69
CA ASP A 53 10.69 -13.51 34.94
C ASP A 53 9.82 -14.78 34.85
N SER A 54 8.64 -14.77 35.45
CA SER A 54 7.71 -15.90 35.42
C SER A 54 6.27 -15.47 35.63
N ILE A 55 5.34 -16.24 35.08
CA ILE A 55 3.90 -16.03 35.18
C ILE A 55 3.25 -17.34 35.58
N ASP A 56 2.50 -17.31 36.67
CA ASP A 56 1.68 -18.43 37.14
C ASP A 56 0.17 -18.09 37.06
N ALA A 57 -0.65 -19.11 37.32
CA ALA A 57 -2.12 -18.96 37.27
C ALA A 57 -2.62 -17.90 38.27
N SER A 58 -2.00 -17.80 39.45
CA SER A 58 -2.40 -16.85 40.48
C SER A 58 -2.21 -15.40 40.05
N LEU A 59 -1.12 -15.11 39.34
CA LEU A 59 -0.88 -13.78 38.77
C LEU A 59 -1.89 -13.46 37.67
N LEU A 60 -2.18 -14.42 36.77
CA LEU A 60 -3.19 -14.24 35.71
C LEU A 60 -4.56 -13.91 36.31
N ASP A 61 -4.97 -14.61 37.38
CA ASP A 61 -6.26 -14.37 38.03
C ASP A 61 -6.31 -12.98 38.70
N ARG A 62 -5.22 -12.52 39.31
CA ARG A 62 -5.13 -11.19 39.89
C ARG A 62 -5.25 -10.09 38.81
N VAL A 63 -4.54 -10.25 37.69
CA VAL A 63 -4.64 -9.30 36.57
C VAL A 63 -6.03 -9.32 35.95
N ARG A 64 -6.62 -10.51 35.77
CA ARG A 64 -8.00 -10.69 35.26
C ARG A 64 -9.04 -10.01 36.15
N ALA A 65 -8.80 -9.92 37.45
CA ALA A 65 -9.69 -9.27 38.40
C ALA A 65 -9.71 -7.74 38.31
N LEU A 66 -8.77 -7.12 37.58
CA LEU A 66 -8.74 -5.66 37.40
C LEU A 66 -9.91 -5.21 36.51
N PRO A 67 -10.70 -4.19 36.93
CA PRO A 67 -11.88 -3.75 36.19
C PRO A 67 -11.60 -3.28 34.77
N ALA A 68 -10.41 -2.72 34.53
CA ALA A 68 -9.98 -2.21 33.24
C ALA A 68 -9.61 -3.33 32.24
N ILE A 69 -9.42 -4.55 32.70
CA ILE A 69 -8.95 -5.67 31.88
C ILE A 69 -10.17 -6.48 31.40
N ARG A 70 -10.21 -6.77 30.10
CA ARG A 70 -11.19 -7.66 29.46
C ARG A 70 -10.67 -9.09 29.41
N GLU A 71 -9.46 -9.28 28.93
CA GLU A 71 -8.81 -10.57 28.75
C GLU A 71 -7.34 -10.51 29.14
N VAL A 72 -6.80 -11.60 29.62
CA VAL A 72 -5.37 -11.76 29.94
C VAL A 72 -4.91 -13.15 29.54
N GLN A 73 -3.71 -13.22 28.98
CA GLN A 73 -3.07 -14.47 28.53
C GLN A 73 -1.58 -14.41 28.80
N ALA A 74 -0.98 -15.54 29.10
CA ALA A 74 0.46 -15.67 29.19
C ALA A 74 1.02 -16.47 28.03
N ARG A 75 2.18 -16.03 27.53
CA ARG A 75 2.97 -16.71 26.50
C ARG A 75 4.43 -16.80 26.95
N ARG A 76 5.18 -17.58 26.21
CA ARG A 76 6.64 -17.51 26.24
C ARG A 76 7.19 -17.39 24.85
N THR A 77 8.19 -16.55 24.71
CA THR A 77 8.99 -16.40 23.51
C THR A 77 10.42 -16.83 23.84
N VAL A 78 10.99 -17.72 23.04
CA VAL A 78 12.35 -18.20 23.18
C VAL A 78 13.09 -17.97 21.89
N ILE A 79 14.25 -17.33 21.97
CA ILE A 79 15.15 -17.12 20.85
C ILE A 79 16.09 -18.32 20.78
N GLY A 80 16.18 -18.91 19.59
CA GLY A 80 17.06 -20.01 19.27
C GLY A 80 17.60 -19.86 17.86
N ARG A 81 18.05 -20.98 17.31
CA ARG A 81 18.47 -21.08 15.91
C ARG A 81 17.95 -22.34 15.27
N ALA A 82 17.66 -22.26 13.97
CA ALA A 82 17.24 -23.39 13.16
C ALA A 82 18.23 -23.63 12.02
N MET A 83 18.47 -24.88 11.67
CA MET A 83 19.33 -25.27 10.56
C MET A 83 18.52 -25.21 9.26
N VAL A 84 18.90 -24.31 8.36
CA VAL A 84 18.23 -24.10 7.06
C VAL A 84 19.27 -24.14 5.95
N GLY A 85 19.15 -25.07 5.01
CA GLY A 85 20.07 -25.18 3.88
C GLY A 85 21.53 -25.34 4.29
N GLY A 86 21.82 -26.00 5.43
CA GLY A 86 23.18 -26.19 5.96
C GLY A 86 23.74 -24.99 6.74
N ALA A 87 22.97 -23.94 6.96
CA ALA A 87 23.38 -22.75 7.73
C ALA A 87 22.44 -22.49 8.91
N TRP A 88 23.00 -22.02 10.01
CA TRP A 88 22.21 -21.60 11.15
C TRP A 88 21.51 -20.26 10.87
N ARG A 89 20.20 -20.23 11.12
CA ARG A 89 19.35 -19.06 11.01
C ARG A 89 18.72 -18.75 12.36
N SER A 90 18.43 -17.47 12.61
CA SER A 90 17.68 -17.08 13.80
C SER A 90 16.31 -17.74 13.81
N ALA A 91 15.91 -18.27 14.96
CA ALA A 91 14.58 -18.85 15.17
C ALA A 91 13.96 -18.26 16.43
N VAL A 92 12.65 -18.04 16.38
CA VAL A 92 11.86 -17.59 17.52
C VAL A 92 10.73 -18.58 17.72
N LEU A 93 10.74 -19.22 18.88
CA LEU A 93 9.75 -20.20 19.27
C LEU A 93 8.76 -19.57 20.24
N PHE A 94 7.48 -19.75 19.93
CA PHE A 94 6.37 -19.28 20.75
C PHE A 94 5.69 -20.48 21.42
N THR A 95 5.36 -20.35 22.70
CA THR A 95 4.54 -21.30 23.41
C THR A 95 3.49 -20.61 24.28
N VAL A 96 2.38 -21.27 24.45
CA VAL A 96 1.29 -20.90 25.34
C VAL A 96 0.92 -22.13 26.17
N ALA A 97 0.21 -21.93 27.30
CA ALA A 97 -0.22 -23.02 28.14
C ALA A 97 -1.14 -24.01 27.38
N ASP A 98 -2.06 -23.47 26.58
CA ASP A 98 -3.01 -24.21 25.77
C ASP A 98 -3.27 -23.52 24.45
N PHE A 99 -2.90 -24.14 23.34
CA PHE A 99 -3.11 -23.63 21.99
C PHE A 99 -4.58 -23.66 21.55
N THR A 100 -5.44 -24.43 22.21
CA THR A 100 -6.88 -24.46 21.91
C THR A 100 -7.65 -23.32 22.59
N ALA A 101 -7.05 -22.70 23.60
CA ALA A 101 -7.65 -21.63 24.42
C ALA A 101 -7.07 -20.24 24.14
N ILE A 102 -6.39 -20.04 23.03
CA ILE A 102 -5.83 -18.72 22.65
C ILE A 102 -6.96 -17.74 22.39
N ARG A 103 -6.97 -16.60 23.12
CA ARG A 103 -7.95 -15.53 23.00
C ARG A 103 -7.34 -14.19 22.56
N ILE A 104 -6.07 -13.98 22.84
CA ILE A 104 -5.33 -12.76 22.48
C ILE A 104 -4.31 -13.13 21.39
N GLY A 105 -4.30 -12.39 20.29
CA GLY A 105 -3.48 -12.71 19.12
C GLY A 105 -3.78 -14.11 18.63
N THR A 106 -5.02 -14.36 18.18
CA THR A 106 -5.47 -15.66 17.72
C THR A 106 -4.70 -16.09 16.48
N LEU A 107 -4.31 -17.36 16.47
CA LEU A 107 -3.58 -17.96 15.35
C LEU A 107 -4.57 -18.62 14.39
N GLN A 108 -4.27 -18.57 13.10
CA GLN A 108 -5.06 -19.20 12.05
C GLN A 108 -4.34 -20.46 11.55
N PRO A 109 -4.77 -21.68 11.93
CA PRO A 109 -4.24 -22.89 11.33
C PRO A 109 -4.52 -22.93 9.83
N MET A 110 -3.52 -23.26 9.01
CA MET A 110 -3.65 -23.28 7.55
C MET A 110 -3.63 -24.71 6.99
N SER A 111 -2.67 -25.52 7.45
CA SER A 111 -2.53 -26.91 6.99
C SER A 111 -1.75 -27.74 8.00
N GLY A 112 -1.90 -29.07 7.93
CA GLY A 112 -1.27 -30.00 8.85
C GLY A 112 -1.98 -30.12 10.18
N ALA A 113 -1.27 -30.60 11.20
CA ALA A 113 -1.81 -30.79 12.55
C ALA A 113 -1.80 -29.51 13.37
N TRP A 114 -2.90 -29.26 14.07
CA TRP A 114 -3.06 -28.21 15.05
C TRP A 114 -3.89 -28.72 16.25
N PRO A 115 -3.52 -28.46 17.48
CA PRO A 115 -2.28 -27.79 17.96
C PRO A 115 -1.03 -28.62 17.72
N PRO A 116 0.21 -28.07 17.91
CA PRO A 116 1.44 -28.82 17.82
C PRO A 116 1.45 -29.97 18.87
N ALA A 117 1.95 -31.14 18.49
CA ALA A 117 2.15 -32.25 19.41
C ALA A 117 3.51 -32.12 20.13
N LEU A 118 3.70 -32.96 21.17
CA LEU A 118 5.00 -33.05 21.84
C LEU A 118 6.08 -33.51 20.85
N GLY A 119 7.23 -32.81 20.81
CA GLY A 119 8.33 -33.11 19.89
C GLY A 119 8.14 -32.59 18.48
N THR A 120 7.07 -31.82 18.22
CA THR A 120 6.81 -31.20 16.90
C THR A 120 6.81 -29.70 16.96
N VAL A 121 6.91 -29.07 15.76
CA VAL A 121 6.80 -27.65 15.58
C VAL A 121 5.76 -27.33 14.49
N VAL A 122 4.91 -26.33 14.72
CA VAL A 122 4.09 -25.70 13.69
C VAL A 122 4.82 -24.43 13.23
N ILE A 123 5.12 -24.35 11.94
CA ILE A 123 5.84 -23.18 11.37
C ILE A 123 4.85 -22.08 11.03
N GLU A 124 5.25 -20.84 11.28
CA GLU A 124 4.50 -19.66 10.85
C GLU A 124 4.57 -19.51 9.32
N SER A 125 3.45 -19.21 8.67
CA SER A 125 3.28 -19.27 7.21
C SER A 125 4.30 -18.44 6.43
N SER A 126 4.65 -17.24 6.89
CA SER A 126 5.63 -16.37 6.23
C SER A 126 7.08 -16.86 6.39
N SER A 127 7.33 -17.76 7.31
CA SER A 127 8.65 -18.34 7.56
C SER A 127 8.91 -19.61 6.76
N MET A 128 7.88 -20.23 6.15
CA MET A 128 8.00 -21.55 5.48
C MET A 128 9.05 -21.54 4.36
N GLU A 129 8.97 -20.58 3.46
CA GLU A 129 9.93 -20.44 2.35
C GLU A 129 11.34 -20.14 2.87
N TYR A 130 11.45 -19.26 3.86
CA TYR A 130 12.73 -18.89 4.47
C TYR A 130 13.35 -20.04 5.25
N ALA A 131 12.53 -20.88 5.87
CA ALA A 131 12.97 -22.06 6.61
C ALA A 131 13.32 -23.25 5.71
N ASP A 132 13.03 -23.19 4.42
CA ASP A 132 13.14 -24.33 3.48
C ASP A 132 12.49 -25.59 4.08
N ALA A 133 11.33 -25.41 4.71
CA ALA A 133 10.67 -26.44 5.49
C ALA A 133 9.40 -26.94 4.79
N ALA A 134 9.07 -28.22 5.00
CA ALA A 134 7.81 -28.80 4.54
C ALA A 134 7.20 -29.65 5.65
N ILE A 135 5.87 -29.78 5.64
CA ILE A 135 5.16 -30.65 6.61
C ILE A 135 5.67 -32.07 6.49
N GLY A 136 5.98 -32.69 7.64
CA GLY A 136 6.54 -34.05 7.75
C GLY A 136 8.06 -34.09 7.61
N GLN A 137 8.76 -32.98 7.43
CA GLN A 137 10.20 -32.93 7.45
C GLN A 137 10.74 -32.48 8.82
N PRO A 138 11.91 -32.97 9.24
CA PRO A 138 12.54 -32.53 10.48
C PRO A 138 13.22 -31.18 10.30
N LEU A 139 12.99 -30.27 11.24
CA LEU A 139 13.71 -29.03 11.41
C LEU A 139 14.65 -29.15 12.59
N ILE A 140 15.96 -29.01 12.37
CA ILE A 140 16.94 -29.03 13.46
C ILE A 140 16.93 -27.67 14.15
N VAL A 141 16.64 -27.67 15.44
CA VAL A 141 16.54 -26.49 16.29
C VAL A 141 17.50 -26.58 17.46
N GLN A 142 18.04 -25.43 17.87
CA GLN A 142 18.87 -25.32 19.06
C GLN A 142 18.49 -24.05 19.84
N VAL A 143 18.36 -24.21 21.16
CA VAL A 143 18.05 -23.08 22.07
C VAL A 143 19.22 -22.90 23.04
N GLY A 144 19.81 -21.69 23.02
CA GLY A 144 21.01 -21.41 23.84
C GLY A 144 22.16 -22.37 23.55
N ASP A 145 22.76 -22.90 24.62
CA ASP A 145 23.84 -23.89 24.55
C ASP A 145 23.33 -25.34 24.67
N ALA A 146 22.03 -25.56 24.62
CA ALA A 146 21.47 -26.92 24.66
C ALA A 146 21.83 -27.73 23.41
N GLU A 147 21.67 -29.05 23.49
CA GLU A 147 21.90 -29.93 22.35
C GLU A 147 20.90 -29.66 21.21
N GLN A 148 21.37 -29.88 19.99
CA GLN A 148 20.54 -29.79 18.80
C GLN A 148 19.47 -30.86 18.81
N GLN A 149 18.24 -30.49 18.51
CA GLN A 149 17.13 -31.44 18.41
C GLN A 149 16.41 -31.29 17.08
N ALA A 150 15.98 -32.40 16.52
CA ALA A 150 15.13 -32.43 15.34
C ALA A 150 13.67 -32.43 15.81
N LEU A 151 12.92 -31.42 15.34
CA LEU A 151 11.48 -31.35 15.54
C LEU A 151 10.78 -31.56 14.20
N ASP A 152 9.81 -32.48 14.18
CA ASP A 152 9.01 -32.68 12.96
C ASP A 152 8.08 -31.50 12.74
N VAL A 153 8.09 -30.95 11.52
CA VAL A 153 7.16 -29.89 11.12
C VAL A 153 5.77 -30.52 10.96
N SER A 154 4.90 -30.31 11.94
CA SER A 154 3.57 -30.93 11.98
C SER A 154 2.49 -30.14 11.25
N GLY A 155 2.68 -28.83 11.05
CA GLY A 155 1.68 -27.98 10.43
C GLY A 155 2.17 -26.57 10.16
N ILE A 156 1.28 -25.78 9.58
CA ILE A 156 1.49 -24.36 9.26
C ILE A 156 0.35 -23.57 9.90
N ALA A 157 0.71 -22.47 10.57
CA ALA A 157 -0.25 -21.53 11.10
C ALA A 157 0.17 -20.09 10.74
N ARG A 158 -0.79 -19.19 10.60
CA ARG A 158 -0.57 -17.78 10.37
C ARG A 158 -0.75 -16.99 11.65
N ASP A 159 0.17 -16.10 11.95
CA ASP A 159 0.05 -15.07 12.99
C ASP A 159 0.11 -13.68 12.33
N ALA A 160 -1.04 -13.02 12.21
CA ALA A 160 -1.13 -11.69 11.63
C ALA A 160 -0.50 -10.59 12.50
N GLY A 161 -0.09 -10.90 13.73
CA GLY A 161 0.61 -9.98 14.64
C GLY A 161 2.13 -9.98 14.45
N LEU A 162 2.68 -10.91 13.66
CA LEU A 162 4.12 -10.99 13.40
C LEU A 162 4.50 -10.31 12.09
N ALA A 163 5.71 -9.75 12.08
CA ALA A 163 6.36 -9.37 10.84
C ALA A 163 6.64 -10.63 9.99
N PRO A 164 6.62 -10.52 8.65
CA PRO A 164 6.95 -11.67 7.81
C PRO A 164 8.35 -12.23 8.11
N GLY A 165 8.45 -13.53 8.35
CA GLY A 165 9.72 -14.20 8.72
C GLY A 165 10.82 -14.04 7.66
N TRP A 166 10.45 -14.01 6.38
CA TRP A 166 11.40 -13.74 5.28
C TRP A 166 11.96 -12.31 5.32
N MET A 167 11.20 -11.32 5.83
CA MET A 167 11.62 -9.92 5.94
C MET A 167 12.56 -9.73 7.14
N GLU A 168 12.23 -10.33 8.27
CA GLU A 168 13.02 -10.28 9.50
C GLU A 168 14.20 -11.27 9.52
N HIS A 169 14.30 -12.15 8.52
CA HIS A 169 15.27 -13.25 8.46
C HIS A 169 15.20 -14.17 9.69
N VAL A 170 13.98 -14.50 10.13
CA VAL A 170 13.70 -15.31 11.31
C VAL A 170 12.75 -16.45 10.95
N VAL A 171 13.03 -17.63 11.49
CA VAL A 171 12.10 -18.77 11.45
C VAL A 171 11.21 -18.70 12.68
N TYR A 172 9.92 -18.44 12.50
CA TYR A 172 8.94 -18.44 13.58
C TYR A 172 8.28 -19.82 13.69
N GLY A 173 8.23 -20.35 14.91
CA GLY A 173 7.62 -21.64 15.19
C GLY A 173 6.79 -21.66 16.48
N PHE A 174 5.76 -22.47 16.49
CA PHE A 174 4.89 -22.69 17.66
C PHE A 174 5.15 -24.10 18.20
N VAL A 175 5.47 -24.20 19.48
CA VAL A 175 5.81 -25.46 20.17
C VAL A 175 5.08 -25.58 21.50
N THR A 176 4.82 -26.79 21.96
CA THR A 176 4.24 -27.00 23.29
C THR A 176 5.23 -26.65 24.40
N PRO A 177 4.78 -26.36 25.64
CA PRO A 177 5.68 -26.23 26.79
C PRO A 177 6.57 -27.44 27.03
N GLY A 178 6.04 -28.65 26.77
CA GLY A 178 6.79 -29.90 26.86
C GLY A 178 7.91 -30.00 25.83
N THR A 179 7.63 -29.63 24.56
CA THR A 179 8.66 -29.59 23.52
C THR A 179 9.73 -28.54 23.87
N LEU A 180 9.32 -27.37 24.41
CA LEU A 180 10.27 -26.34 24.83
C LEU A 180 11.18 -26.82 25.95
N ALA A 181 10.66 -27.61 26.92
CA ALA A 181 11.46 -28.22 27.97
C ALA A 181 12.46 -29.27 27.40
N GLN A 182 12.07 -30.04 26.38
CA GLN A 182 12.98 -30.95 25.66
C GLN A 182 14.13 -30.18 24.99
N LEU A 183 13.88 -28.99 24.48
CA LEU A 183 14.90 -28.09 23.91
C LEU A 183 15.80 -27.43 24.99
N GLY A 184 15.67 -27.80 26.26
CA GLY A 184 16.47 -27.26 27.35
C GLY A 184 16.06 -25.85 27.81
N ALA A 185 14.96 -25.31 27.32
CA ALA A 185 14.47 -24.01 27.74
C ALA A 185 13.47 -24.12 28.90
N PRO A 186 13.40 -23.12 29.80
CA PRO A 186 12.42 -23.12 30.88
C PRO A 186 11.00 -23.13 30.30
N ALA A 187 10.12 -23.99 30.84
CA ALA A 187 8.72 -24.08 30.44
C ALA A 187 7.83 -22.97 31.06
N SER A 188 8.35 -22.20 32.03
CA SER A 188 7.60 -21.11 32.66
C SER A 188 7.28 -20.00 31.69
N LEU A 189 6.04 -19.49 31.69
CA LEU A 189 5.62 -18.38 30.84
C LEU A 189 6.21 -17.06 31.39
N ASN A 190 6.54 -16.12 30.51
CA ASN A 190 7.23 -14.89 30.88
C ASN A 190 6.71 -13.62 30.15
N LEU A 191 5.73 -13.78 29.29
CA LEU A 191 5.15 -12.70 28.53
C LEU A 191 3.65 -12.61 28.84
N LEU A 192 3.25 -11.57 29.56
CA LEU A 192 1.84 -11.31 29.90
C LEU A 192 1.26 -10.40 28.85
N GLN A 193 0.21 -10.82 28.22
CA GLN A 193 -0.58 -10.03 27.26
C GLN A 193 -1.96 -9.78 27.84
N PHE A 194 -2.47 -8.59 27.68
CA PHE A 194 -3.85 -8.27 28.07
C PHE A 194 -4.52 -7.35 27.09
N VAL A 195 -5.86 -7.40 27.10
CA VAL A 195 -6.73 -6.52 26.32
C VAL A 195 -7.55 -5.69 27.30
N VAL A 196 -7.58 -4.38 27.11
CA VAL A 196 -8.38 -3.45 27.91
C VAL A 196 -9.87 -3.61 27.56
N ARG A 197 -10.74 -3.29 28.52
CA ARG A 197 -12.19 -3.43 28.35
C ARG A 197 -12.76 -2.34 27.45
N ASP A 198 -12.26 -1.12 27.56
CA ASP A 198 -12.67 0.01 26.74
C ASP A 198 -11.73 0.12 25.54
N GLU A 199 -12.26 -0.18 24.35
CA GLU A 199 -11.50 -0.14 23.08
C GLU A 199 -11.32 1.29 22.56
N ALA A 200 -11.96 2.29 23.14
CA ALA A 200 -11.84 3.69 22.75
C ALA A 200 -10.67 4.42 23.43
N LEU A 201 -9.97 3.77 24.37
CA LEU A 201 -8.85 4.36 25.08
C LEU A 201 -7.70 4.66 24.12
N ASP A 202 -7.06 5.80 24.32
CA ASP A 202 -5.85 6.17 23.63
C ASP A 202 -4.61 5.43 24.20
N ARG A 203 -3.48 5.56 23.54
CA ARG A 203 -2.24 4.89 23.94
C ARG A 203 -1.79 5.29 25.34
N GLU A 204 -1.98 6.55 25.74
CA GLU A 204 -1.52 7.04 27.07
C GLU A 204 -2.38 6.45 28.18
N GLU A 205 -3.66 6.31 27.94
CA GLU A 205 -4.59 5.67 28.89
C GLU A 205 -4.29 4.18 29.03
N VAL A 206 -4.06 3.48 27.91
CA VAL A 206 -3.62 2.08 27.91
C VAL A 206 -2.27 1.92 28.62
N ARG A 207 -1.33 2.86 28.43
CA ARG A 207 -0.04 2.88 29.11
C ARG A 207 -0.21 3.01 30.61
N ARG A 208 -1.08 3.87 31.09
CA ARG A 208 -1.38 4.00 32.51
C ARG A 208 -1.84 2.69 33.11
N ILE A 209 -2.78 2.01 32.45
CA ILE A 209 -3.26 0.69 32.88
C ILE A 209 -2.13 -0.34 32.87
N ALA A 210 -1.26 -0.32 31.84
CA ALA A 210 -0.12 -1.21 31.76
C ALA A 210 0.88 -1.00 32.94
N TYR A 211 1.07 0.24 33.37
CA TYR A 211 1.89 0.52 34.57
C TYR A 211 1.20 0.14 35.89
N GLU A 212 -0.12 0.17 35.98
CA GLU A 212 -0.87 -0.40 37.10
C GLU A 212 -0.68 -1.92 37.18
N VAL A 213 -0.79 -2.62 36.03
CA VAL A 213 -0.50 -4.06 35.93
C VAL A 213 0.96 -4.36 36.29
N LYS A 214 1.91 -3.54 35.82
CA LYS A 214 3.33 -3.65 36.20
C LYS A 214 3.51 -3.56 37.71
N ALA A 215 2.94 -2.56 38.36
CA ALA A 215 3.03 -2.40 39.83
C ALA A 215 2.42 -3.60 40.57
N LEU A 216 1.31 -4.16 40.06
CA LEU A 216 0.72 -5.40 40.59
C LEU A 216 1.70 -6.57 40.47
N ILE A 217 2.36 -6.77 39.33
CA ILE A 217 3.35 -7.83 39.12
C ILE A 217 4.51 -7.66 40.11
N GLU A 218 5.06 -6.45 40.21
CA GLU A 218 6.18 -6.14 41.09
C GLU A 218 5.84 -6.33 42.57
N SER A 219 4.58 -6.05 42.97
CA SER A 219 4.09 -6.31 44.34
C SER A 219 4.10 -7.78 44.72
N THR A 220 4.14 -8.71 43.73
CA THR A 220 4.29 -10.15 43.99
C THR A 220 5.72 -10.62 44.09
N GLY A 221 6.71 -9.69 44.11
CA GLY A 221 8.13 -10.01 44.14
C GLY A 221 8.76 -10.39 42.82
N ARG A 222 8.03 -10.29 41.72
CA ARG A 222 8.52 -10.56 40.37
C ARG A 222 9.13 -9.31 39.76
N ARG A 223 10.11 -9.49 38.87
CA ARG A 223 10.73 -8.40 38.15
C ARG A 223 10.09 -8.21 36.77
N VAL A 224 9.67 -6.99 36.48
CA VAL A 224 9.24 -6.59 35.14
C VAL A 224 10.48 -6.12 34.37
N VAL A 225 10.70 -6.70 33.19
CA VAL A 225 11.83 -6.41 32.31
C VAL A 225 11.45 -5.33 31.30
N ASP A 226 10.25 -5.42 30.75
CA ASP A 226 9.79 -4.53 29.68
C ASP A 226 8.26 -4.39 29.68
N VAL A 227 7.77 -3.22 29.23
CA VAL A 227 6.35 -2.91 29.04
C VAL A 227 6.20 -2.30 27.66
N ASP A 228 5.58 -3.03 26.76
CA ASP A 228 5.28 -2.59 25.40
C ASP A 228 3.79 -2.25 25.26
N VAL A 229 3.52 -1.04 24.78
CA VAL A 229 2.16 -0.54 24.52
C VAL A 229 2.10 -0.05 23.08
N PRO A 230 1.61 -0.85 22.14
CA PRO A 230 1.48 -0.45 20.74
C PRO A 230 0.40 0.62 20.57
N GLU A 231 0.35 1.25 19.40
CA GLU A 231 -0.78 2.11 19.04
C GLU A 231 -2.06 1.27 18.96
N PRO A 232 -3.15 1.68 19.64
CA PRO A 232 -4.37 0.89 19.68
C PRO A 232 -4.95 0.60 18.30
N GLY A 233 -5.18 -0.67 18.01
CA GLY A 233 -5.76 -1.12 16.74
C GLY A 233 -4.85 -0.99 15.51
N GLU A 234 -3.57 -0.66 15.68
CA GLU A 234 -2.59 -0.59 14.59
C GLU A 234 -1.62 -1.77 14.63
N HIS A 235 -1.37 -2.33 13.44
CA HIS A 235 -0.35 -3.37 13.27
C HIS A 235 1.05 -2.78 13.47
N ILE A 236 2.01 -3.56 13.95
CA ILE A 236 3.40 -3.14 14.20
C ILE A 236 4.07 -2.46 12.98
N HIS A 237 3.69 -2.83 11.77
CA HIS A 237 4.18 -2.24 10.54
C HIS A 237 3.20 -1.24 9.89
N ALA A 238 2.18 -0.76 10.60
CA ALA A 238 1.19 0.17 10.05
C ALA A 238 1.82 1.43 9.45
N GLY A 239 2.86 1.98 10.08
CA GLY A 239 3.58 3.15 9.58
C GLY A 239 4.24 2.91 8.21
N GLN A 240 4.88 1.76 8.01
CA GLN A 240 5.50 1.37 6.73
C GLN A 240 4.44 1.12 5.66
N ILE A 241 3.36 0.40 6.00
CA ILE A 241 2.23 0.15 5.10
C ILE A 241 1.59 1.47 4.67
N ASN A 242 1.32 2.37 5.60
CA ASN A 242 0.75 3.68 5.32
C ASN A 242 1.66 4.51 4.40
N SER A 243 2.97 4.52 4.64
CA SER A 243 3.94 5.23 3.79
C SER A 243 3.94 4.70 2.35
N LEU A 244 3.85 3.37 2.18
CA LEU A 244 3.72 2.73 0.87
C LEU A 244 2.42 3.15 0.18
N LEU A 245 1.29 3.12 0.91
CA LEU A 245 -0.02 3.49 0.39
C LEU A 245 -0.11 4.98 0.01
N TYR A 246 0.48 5.89 0.80
CA TYR A 246 0.56 7.32 0.45
C TYR A 246 1.39 7.56 -0.80
N THR A 247 2.52 6.87 -0.94
CA THR A 247 3.35 6.97 -2.14
C THR A 247 2.60 6.48 -3.39
N GLN A 248 1.91 5.37 -3.29
CA GLN A 248 1.06 4.86 -4.38
C GLN A 248 -0.09 5.84 -4.69
N GLY A 249 -0.71 6.42 -3.67
CA GLY A 249 -1.74 7.45 -3.81
C GLY A 249 -1.24 8.67 -4.61
N ALA A 250 -0.02 9.13 -4.32
CA ALA A 250 0.60 10.23 -5.08
C ALA A 250 0.77 9.87 -6.56
N PHE A 251 1.21 8.65 -6.89
CA PHE A 251 1.28 8.18 -8.28
C PHE A 251 -0.10 8.09 -8.93
N GLY A 252 -1.13 7.67 -8.20
CA GLY A 252 -2.51 7.66 -8.68
C GLY A 252 -3.01 9.06 -9.04
N VAL A 253 -2.75 10.06 -8.19
CA VAL A 253 -3.07 11.47 -8.47
C VAL A 253 -2.31 11.99 -9.70
N LEU A 254 -1.02 11.69 -9.81
CA LEU A 254 -0.22 12.07 -10.98
C LEU A 254 -0.76 11.44 -12.27
N ALA A 255 -1.21 10.19 -12.23
CA ALA A 255 -1.84 9.51 -13.37
C ALA A 255 -3.15 10.20 -13.79
N LEU A 256 -3.98 10.64 -12.83
CA LEU A 256 -5.19 11.42 -13.11
C LEU A 256 -4.87 12.78 -13.73
N LEU A 257 -3.89 13.49 -13.20
CA LEU A 257 -3.45 14.77 -13.75
C LEU A 257 -2.93 14.60 -15.18
N LEU A 258 -2.12 13.58 -15.44
CA LEU A 258 -1.62 13.25 -16.77
C LEU A 258 -2.77 12.97 -17.74
N SER A 259 -3.75 12.17 -17.32
CA SER A 259 -4.97 11.90 -18.10
C SER A 259 -5.75 13.18 -18.40
N GLY A 260 -5.95 14.04 -17.41
CA GLY A 260 -6.61 15.34 -17.59
C GLY A 260 -5.90 16.23 -18.62
N PHE A 261 -4.56 16.33 -18.57
CA PHE A 261 -3.79 17.08 -19.55
C PHE A 261 -3.88 16.48 -20.96
N LEU A 262 -3.87 15.15 -21.08
CA LEU A 262 -4.09 14.49 -22.37
C LEU A 262 -5.46 14.83 -22.95
N VAL A 263 -6.51 14.80 -22.13
CA VAL A 263 -7.88 15.19 -22.54
C VAL A 263 -7.92 16.66 -22.99
N ILE A 264 -7.34 17.59 -22.22
CA ILE A 264 -7.26 19.00 -22.60
C ILE A 264 -6.60 19.17 -23.98
N ASN A 265 -5.45 18.50 -24.19
CA ASN A 265 -4.69 18.60 -25.43
C ASN A 265 -5.49 18.04 -26.62
N LEU A 266 -6.14 16.88 -26.41
CA LEU A 266 -6.88 16.19 -27.45
C LEU A 266 -8.16 16.94 -27.84
N VAL A 267 -8.93 17.42 -26.83
CA VAL A 267 -10.14 18.23 -27.05
C VAL A 267 -9.79 19.57 -27.72
N SER A 268 -8.70 20.23 -27.29
CA SER A 268 -8.22 21.46 -27.92
C SER A 268 -7.85 21.23 -29.40
N ALA A 269 -7.23 20.10 -29.73
CA ALA A 269 -6.89 19.74 -31.10
C ALA A 269 -8.14 19.44 -31.95
N MET A 270 -9.15 18.80 -31.33
CA MET A 270 -10.43 18.49 -32.00
C MET A 270 -11.19 19.77 -32.32
N LEU A 271 -11.34 20.67 -31.33
CA LEU A 271 -12.02 21.95 -31.52
C LEU A 271 -11.33 22.82 -32.57
N ALA A 272 -10.00 22.86 -32.58
CA ALA A 272 -9.24 23.60 -33.57
C ALA A 272 -9.50 23.10 -35.02
N GLY A 273 -9.80 21.83 -35.20
CA GLY A 273 -10.20 21.27 -36.50
C GLY A 273 -11.65 21.56 -36.88
N GLN A 274 -12.49 21.93 -35.91
CA GLN A 274 -13.94 22.15 -36.10
C GLN A 274 -14.37 23.61 -35.98
N VAL A 275 -13.44 24.55 -35.96
CA VAL A 275 -13.75 26.01 -35.82
C VAL A 275 -14.72 26.49 -36.90
N ARG A 276 -14.55 26.03 -38.15
CA ARG A 276 -15.45 26.38 -39.27
C ARG A 276 -16.86 25.82 -39.06
N GLU A 277 -16.98 24.59 -38.60
CA GLU A 277 -18.29 23.96 -38.30
C GLU A 277 -19.00 24.71 -37.17
N ILE A 278 -18.27 25.12 -36.12
CA ILE A 278 -18.79 25.96 -35.03
C ILE A 278 -19.27 27.33 -35.57
N GLY A 279 -18.51 27.90 -36.50
CA GLY A 279 -18.87 29.17 -37.16
C GLY A 279 -20.17 29.04 -37.96
N VAL A 280 -20.34 27.97 -38.73
CA VAL A 280 -21.57 27.70 -39.52
C VAL A 280 -22.76 27.46 -38.58
N MET A 281 -22.62 26.66 -37.52
CA MET A 281 -23.68 26.45 -36.53
C MET A 281 -24.14 27.77 -35.89
N LYS A 282 -23.21 28.65 -35.58
CA LYS A 282 -23.55 30.00 -35.05
C LYS A 282 -24.22 30.91 -36.09
N ALA A 283 -23.81 30.82 -37.36
CA ALA A 283 -24.40 31.63 -38.42
C ALA A 283 -25.88 31.26 -38.66
N ILE A 284 -26.28 30.02 -38.41
CA ILE A 284 -27.68 29.56 -38.49
C ILE A 284 -28.44 29.74 -37.15
N GLY A 285 -27.83 30.38 -36.11
CA GLY A 285 -28.51 30.79 -34.88
C GLY A 285 -28.19 29.98 -33.62
N ALA A 286 -27.23 29.03 -33.65
CA ALA A 286 -26.82 28.30 -32.45
C ALA A 286 -26.12 29.23 -31.44
N ARG A 287 -26.55 29.18 -30.16
CA ARG A 287 -25.92 29.94 -29.07
C ARG A 287 -24.64 29.26 -28.61
N SER A 288 -23.67 30.04 -28.14
CA SER A 288 -22.39 29.56 -27.62
C SER A 288 -22.58 28.54 -26.47
N GLU A 289 -23.60 28.72 -25.62
CA GLU A 289 -23.94 27.87 -24.51
C GLU A 289 -24.43 26.46 -24.96
N GLN A 290 -25.27 26.44 -26.02
CA GLN A 290 -25.77 25.21 -26.61
C GLN A 290 -24.62 24.37 -27.20
N LEU A 291 -23.72 25.03 -27.93
CA LEU A 291 -22.52 24.41 -28.47
C LEU A 291 -21.60 23.88 -27.35
N ALA A 292 -21.40 24.67 -26.31
CA ALA A 292 -20.61 24.25 -25.17
C ALA A 292 -21.23 23.03 -24.46
N ALA A 293 -22.54 23.06 -24.22
CA ALA A 293 -23.26 21.92 -23.63
C ALA A 293 -23.16 20.64 -24.50
N MET A 294 -23.23 20.78 -25.81
CA MET A 294 -23.07 19.66 -26.74
C MET A 294 -21.67 19.02 -26.64
N TYR A 295 -20.60 19.84 -26.65
CA TYR A 295 -19.23 19.33 -26.53
C TYR A 295 -18.90 18.80 -25.13
N LEU A 296 -19.42 19.41 -24.07
CA LEU A 296 -19.25 18.90 -22.70
C LEU A 296 -20.06 17.61 -22.50
N GLY A 297 -21.26 17.53 -23.08
CA GLY A 297 -22.05 16.28 -23.12
C GLY A 297 -21.31 15.15 -23.87
N LEU A 298 -20.64 15.48 -24.98
CA LEU A 298 -19.78 14.52 -25.68
C LEU A 298 -18.61 14.06 -24.78
N ALA A 299 -17.96 14.99 -24.07
CA ALA A 299 -16.89 14.64 -23.14
C ALA A 299 -17.38 13.72 -22.00
N LEU A 300 -18.59 13.96 -21.47
CA LEU A 300 -19.24 13.10 -20.48
C LEU A 300 -19.47 11.69 -21.03
N VAL A 301 -20.05 11.59 -22.22
CA VAL A 301 -20.30 10.28 -22.87
C VAL A 301 -18.99 9.52 -23.07
N LEU A 302 -17.94 10.19 -23.57
CA LEU A 302 -16.62 9.58 -23.75
C LEU A 302 -16.01 9.14 -22.40
N GLY A 303 -16.20 9.92 -21.34
CA GLY A 303 -15.81 9.56 -19.98
C GLY A 303 -16.53 8.31 -19.47
N LEU A 304 -17.85 8.23 -19.67
CA LEU A 304 -18.65 7.05 -19.30
C LEU A 304 -18.24 5.80 -20.10
N VAL A 305 -18.01 5.95 -21.42
CA VAL A 305 -17.50 4.84 -22.24
C VAL A 305 -16.12 4.38 -21.77
N ALA A 306 -15.25 5.32 -21.40
CA ALA A 306 -13.94 5.00 -20.84
C ALA A 306 -14.08 4.26 -19.50
N CYS A 307 -15.04 4.63 -18.64
CA CYS A 307 -15.34 3.91 -17.40
C CYS A 307 -15.74 2.45 -17.63
N LEU A 308 -16.57 2.17 -18.64
CA LEU A 308 -16.99 0.81 -18.96
C LEU A 308 -15.80 -0.12 -19.23
N VAL A 309 -14.74 0.41 -19.85
CA VAL A 309 -13.53 -0.36 -20.12
C VAL A 309 -12.57 -0.33 -18.94
N ALA A 310 -12.41 0.82 -18.31
CA ALA A 310 -11.39 1.04 -17.29
C ALA A 310 -11.74 0.42 -15.93
N LEU A 311 -12.99 0.47 -15.49
CA LEU A 311 -13.40 -0.04 -14.19
C LEU A 311 -13.11 -1.53 -13.98
N PRO A 312 -13.50 -2.44 -14.88
CA PRO A 312 -13.18 -3.86 -14.73
C PRO A 312 -11.67 -4.10 -14.62
N ILE A 313 -10.90 -3.42 -15.46
CA ILE A 313 -9.43 -3.53 -15.47
C ILE A 313 -8.84 -2.98 -14.17
N ALA A 314 -9.31 -1.81 -13.69
CA ALA A 314 -8.87 -1.21 -12.44
C ALA A 314 -9.19 -2.08 -11.21
N VAL A 315 -10.37 -2.71 -11.19
CA VAL A 315 -10.78 -3.64 -10.15
C VAL A 315 -9.88 -4.88 -10.16
N LEU A 316 -9.67 -5.48 -11.34
CA LEU A 316 -8.84 -6.67 -11.49
C LEU A 316 -7.39 -6.41 -11.08
N LEU A 317 -6.79 -5.35 -11.61
CA LEU A 317 -5.40 -4.98 -11.29
C LEU A 317 -5.24 -4.56 -9.82
N GLY A 318 -6.20 -3.79 -9.29
CA GLY A 318 -6.19 -3.35 -7.90
C GLY A 318 -6.31 -4.53 -6.93
N ARG A 319 -7.18 -5.49 -7.24
CA ARG A 319 -7.33 -6.71 -6.46
C ARG A 319 -6.08 -7.58 -6.53
N TRP A 320 -5.59 -7.88 -7.72
CA TRP A 320 -4.37 -8.66 -7.90
C TRP A 320 -3.18 -8.07 -7.14
N TYR A 321 -2.98 -6.75 -7.24
CA TYR A 321 -1.87 -6.10 -6.55
C TYR A 321 -2.08 -6.05 -5.03
N ALA A 322 -3.32 -5.91 -4.55
CA ALA A 322 -3.63 -5.97 -3.13
C ALA A 322 -3.39 -7.39 -2.58
N GLU A 323 -3.79 -8.43 -3.29
CA GLU A 323 -3.54 -9.83 -2.93
C GLU A 323 -2.03 -10.12 -2.88
N PHE A 324 -1.30 -9.72 -3.90
CA PHE A 324 0.17 -9.83 -3.92
C PHE A 324 0.81 -9.13 -2.70
N THR A 325 0.41 -7.90 -2.40
CA THR A 325 0.96 -7.13 -1.29
C THR A 325 0.56 -7.73 0.06
N ALA A 326 -0.68 -8.18 0.21
CA ALA A 326 -1.16 -8.81 1.43
C ALA A 326 -0.41 -10.12 1.71
N THR A 327 -0.17 -10.94 0.70
CA THR A 327 0.64 -12.16 0.83
C THR A 327 2.05 -11.85 1.30
N LEU A 328 2.70 -10.80 0.73
CA LEU A 328 4.02 -10.36 1.19
C LEU A 328 4.03 -9.90 2.65
N LEU A 329 2.93 -9.33 3.13
CA LEU A 329 2.77 -8.83 4.51
C LEU A 329 2.14 -9.87 5.45
N ASN A 330 1.96 -11.11 5.00
CA ASN A 330 1.37 -12.21 5.77
C ASN A 330 -0.11 -12.01 6.14
N PHE A 331 -0.87 -11.23 5.36
CA PHE A 331 -2.31 -11.08 5.54
C PHE A 331 -3.10 -11.92 4.55
N ASP A 332 -4.32 -12.28 4.93
CA ASP A 332 -5.28 -12.95 4.05
C ASP A 332 -6.30 -11.97 3.50
N THR A 333 -6.50 -12.00 2.20
CA THR A 333 -7.52 -11.20 1.51
C THR A 333 -8.85 -11.95 1.35
N ALA A 334 -8.91 -13.22 1.75
CA ALA A 334 -10.13 -14.02 1.66
C ALA A 334 -11.28 -13.36 2.46
N GLY A 335 -12.44 -13.27 1.82
CA GLY A 335 -13.61 -12.62 2.42
C GLY A 335 -13.66 -11.09 2.29
N PHE A 336 -12.60 -10.43 1.86
CA PHE A 336 -12.60 -8.99 1.62
C PHE A 336 -12.88 -8.64 0.16
N SER A 337 -13.76 -7.67 -0.05
CA SER A 337 -14.10 -7.14 -1.37
C SER A 337 -13.79 -5.66 -1.47
N ILE A 338 -13.58 -5.18 -2.71
CA ILE A 338 -13.45 -3.74 -2.96
C ILE A 338 -14.76 -3.06 -2.58
N PRO A 339 -14.71 -2.02 -1.74
CA PRO A 339 -15.93 -1.36 -1.26
C PRO A 339 -16.62 -0.59 -2.40
N VAL A 340 -17.95 -0.58 -2.37
CA VAL A 340 -18.78 0.07 -3.40
C VAL A 340 -18.46 1.56 -3.56
N TRP A 341 -18.12 2.25 -2.47
CA TRP A 341 -17.73 3.66 -2.53
C TRP A 341 -16.50 3.92 -3.40
N ALA A 342 -15.52 2.98 -3.41
CA ALA A 342 -14.33 3.13 -4.25
C ALA A 342 -14.67 3.04 -5.74
N ILE A 343 -15.62 2.16 -6.10
CA ILE A 343 -16.14 2.06 -7.47
C ILE A 343 -16.94 3.33 -7.82
N ALA A 344 -17.76 3.83 -6.91
CA ALA A 344 -18.53 5.06 -7.11
C ALA A 344 -17.63 6.28 -7.32
N VAL A 345 -16.55 6.41 -6.55
CA VAL A 345 -15.54 7.48 -6.73
C VAL A 345 -14.88 7.36 -8.10
N GLN A 346 -14.49 6.18 -8.53
CA GLN A 346 -13.88 5.96 -9.85
C GLN A 346 -14.84 6.34 -10.98
N LEU A 347 -16.11 5.97 -10.87
CA LEU A 347 -17.15 6.33 -11.83
C LEU A 347 -17.35 7.87 -11.88
N ALA A 348 -17.44 8.51 -10.73
CA ALA A 348 -17.58 9.96 -10.62
C ALA A 348 -16.37 10.69 -11.24
N VAL A 349 -15.14 10.27 -10.89
CA VAL A 349 -13.91 10.84 -11.45
C VAL A 349 -13.86 10.62 -12.97
N GLY A 350 -14.16 9.42 -13.44
CA GLY A 350 -14.14 9.10 -14.86
C GLY A 350 -15.19 9.87 -15.69
N ALA A 351 -16.33 10.20 -15.10
CA ALA A 351 -17.35 11.05 -15.73
C ALA A 351 -16.99 12.53 -15.66
N LEU A 352 -16.56 13.03 -14.50
CA LEU A 352 -16.37 14.46 -14.25
C LEU A 352 -15.01 14.99 -14.74
N LEU A 353 -13.94 14.20 -14.63
CA LEU A 353 -12.60 14.65 -15.03
C LEU A 353 -12.53 15.06 -16.51
N PRO A 354 -13.07 14.31 -17.50
CA PRO A 354 -13.07 14.72 -18.88
C PRO A 354 -13.89 15.99 -19.11
N VAL A 355 -15.02 16.15 -18.43
CA VAL A 355 -15.86 17.35 -18.49
C VAL A 355 -15.11 18.56 -17.94
N ALA A 356 -14.49 18.43 -16.77
CA ALA A 356 -13.70 19.49 -16.15
C ALA A 356 -12.50 19.86 -17.02
N ALA A 357 -11.77 18.88 -17.55
CA ALA A 357 -10.63 19.08 -18.43
C ALA A 357 -11.03 19.77 -19.75
N ALA A 358 -12.16 19.35 -20.34
CA ALA A 358 -12.68 19.91 -21.59
C ALA A 358 -13.30 21.31 -21.41
N SER A 359 -13.73 21.70 -20.21
CA SER A 359 -14.49 22.93 -19.97
C SER A 359 -13.76 24.18 -20.47
N ILE A 360 -12.48 24.34 -20.13
CA ILE A 360 -11.69 25.52 -20.54
C ILE A 360 -11.55 25.61 -22.07
N PRO A 361 -11.07 24.58 -22.80
CA PRO A 361 -10.94 24.66 -24.25
C PRO A 361 -12.29 24.80 -24.96
N VAL A 362 -13.34 24.11 -24.48
CA VAL A 362 -14.68 24.18 -25.06
C VAL A 362 -15.28 25.59 -24.92
N LEU A 363 -15.27 26.17 -23.71
CA LEU A 363 -15.80 27.50 -23.47
C LEU A 363 -15.05 28.55 -24.28
N ARG A 364 -13.72 28.46 -24.41
CA ARG A 364 -12.92 29.37 -25.26
C ARG A 364 -13.21 29.13 -26.73
N GLY A 365 -13.27 27.91 -27.21
CA GLY A 365 -13.55 27.57 -28.60
C GLY A 365 -14.95 28.01 -29.05
N CYS A 366 -15.96 27.82 -28.19
CA CYS A 366 -17.33 28.22 -28.48
C CYS A 366 -17.58 29.74 -28.39
N ARG A 367 -16.69 30.53 -27.81
CA ARG A 367 -16.81 32.01 -27.75
C ARG A 367 -16.27 32.75 -29.00
N ILE A 368 -15.62 32.04 -29.95
CA ILE A 368 -15.09 32.62 -31.17
C ILE A 368 -16.23 33.28 -31.96
N PRO A 369 -16.13 34.56 -32.40
CA PRO A 369 -17.16 35.20 -33.18
C PRO A 369 -17.28 34.59 -34.58
N VAL A 370 -18.48 34.64 -35.15
CA VAL A 370 -18.80 34.02 -36.46
C VAL A 370 -17.88 34.57 -37.57
N SER A 371 -17.65 35.90 -37.57
CA SER A 371 -16.76 36.56 -38.53
C SER A 371 -15.32 36.01 -38.49
N ALA A 372 -14.83 35.68 -37.32
CA ALA A 372 -13.50 35.10 -37.17
C ALA A 372 -13.46 33.59 -37.54
N ALA A 373 -14.55 32.85 -37.26
CA ALA A 373 -14.64 31.42 -37.57
C ALA A 373 -14.82 31.12 -39.04
N LEU A 374 -15.47 32.03 -39.82
CA LEU A 374 -15.74 31.87 -41.25
C LEU A 374 -14.67 32.52 -42.15
N ARG A 375 -13.87 33.43 -41.63
CA ARG A 375 -12.70 33.91 -42.36
C ARG A 375 -11.74 32.74 -42.52
N ASP A 376 -11.42 32.43 -43.78
CA ASP A 376 -10.33 31.48 -44.09
C ASP A 376 -9.04 32.16 -43.61
N PHE A 377 -8.56 31.78 -42.47
CA PHE A 377 -7.26 32.22 -41.98
C PHE A 377 -6.15 31.54 -42.77
N GLY A 378 -6.00 31.95 -44.03
CA GLY A 378 -4.72 31.92 -44.69
C GLY A 378 -3.76 32.72 -43.81
N ILE A 379 -2.83 32.02 -43.17
CA ILE A 379 -1.59 32.56 -42.61
C ILE A 379 -1.67 34.02 -42.08
N GLU A 380 -2.53 34.34 -41.14
CA GLU A 380 -2.34 35.53 -40.34
C GLU A 380 -1.18 35.28 -39.37
N GLY A 381 -0.03 35.72 -39.82
CA GLY A 381 1.13 35.82 -38.96
C GLY A 381 0.88 36.90 -37.91
N ASP A 382 0.54 36.49 -36.71
CA ASP A 382 0.80 37.32 -35.53
C ASP A 382 2.34 37.37 -35.33
N GLY A 383 2.99 38.01 -36.32
CA GLY A 383 4.41 37.96 -36.54
C GLY A 383 5.21 39.05 -35.83
N LYS A 384 4.64 39.83 -34.91
CA LYS A 384 5.36 40.99 -34.34
C LYS A 384 5.94 40.79 -32.93
N GLY A 385 5.63 39.70 -32.21
CA GLY A 385 6.00 39.66 -30.80
C GLY A 385 7.27 38.86 -30.41
N ASN A 386 7.66 37.79 -31.11
CA ASN A 386 8.58 36.81 -30.49
C ASN A 386 9.68 36.20 -31.35
N ALA A 387 9.92 36.70 -32.54
CA ALA A 387 11.06 36.28 -33.36
C ALA A 387 12.41 36.86 -32.88
N ARG A 388 12.41 37.79 -31.91
CA ARG A 388 13.66 38.37 -31.38
C ARG A 388 14.51 37.38 -30.62
N TRP A 389 13.89 36.47 -29.83
CA TRP A 389 14.61 35.47 -29.06
C TRP A 389 15.31 34.41 -29.97
N LEU A 390 14.66 34.01 -31.07
CA LEU A 390 15.23 33.07 -32.02
C LEU A 390 16.35 33.64 -32.92
N ARG A 391 16.51 35.00 -32.98
CA ARG A 391 17.60 35.63 -33.72
C ARG A 391 18.96 35.51 -33.04
N GLY A 392 18.99 35.13 -31.75
CA GLY A 392 20.24 34.93 -31.00
C GLY A 392 20.91 33.55 -31.25
N PHE A 393 20.23 32.62 -31.92
CA PHE A 393 20.81 31.32 -32.27
C PHE A 393 21.47 31.41 -33.67
N GLY A 394 22.58 32.12 -33.78
CA GLY A 394 23.43 32.13 -34.96
C GLY A 394 24.13 30.77 -35.15
N GLY A 395 23.85 30.07 -36.24
CA GLY A 395 24.48 28.80 -36.55
C GLY A 395 23.54 27.65 -36.93
N MET A 396 22.24 27.82 -36.77
CA MET A 396 21.26 26.78 -37.16
C MET A 396 20.89 26.84 -38.61
N THR A 397 20.75 25.68 -39.27
CA THR A 397 20.27 25.60 -40.66
C THR A 397 18.84 26.17 -40.80
N ARG A 398 18.56 26.83 -41.92
CA ARG A 398 17.24 27.45 -42.18
C ARG A 398 16.03 26.53 -42.00
N PRO A 399 16.07 25.25 -42.40
CA PRO A 399 14.98 24.29 -42.16
C PRO A 399 14.69 24.05 -40.67
N LEU A 400 15.74 24.01 -39.86
CA LEU A 400 15.64 23.74 -38.40
C LEU A 400 15.04 24.96 -37.69
N LEU A 401 15.41 26.16 -38.12
CA LEU A 401 14.87 27.42 -37.63
C LEU A 401 13.37 27.61 -37.99
N LEU A 402 12.98 27.19 -39.21
CA LEU A 402 11.57 27.14 -39.62
C LEU A 402 10.75 26.14 -38.85
N SER A 403 11.31 24.92 -38.61
CA SER A 403 10.67 23.88 -37.80
C SER A 403 10.47 24.38 -36.37
N LEU A 404 11.50 24.97 -35.78
CA LEU A 404 11.44 25.51 -34.42
C LEU A 404 10.41 26.64 -34.31
N ARG A 405 10.42 27.55 -35.29
CA ARG A 405 9.44 28.65 -35.38
C ARG A 405 8.00 28.13 -35.53
N ASN A 406 7.79 27.06 -36.28
CA ASN A 406 6.49 26.44 -36.43
C ASN A 406 6.04 25.73 -35.14
N ALA A 407 6.93 25.08 -34.43
CA ALA A 407 6.65 24.45 -33.12
C ALA A 407 6.22 25.51 -32.08
N PHE A 408 6.94 26.63 -32.01
CA PHE A 408 6.63 27.73 -31.08
C PHE A 408 5.46 28.65 -31.52
N ARG A 409 4.92 28.46 -32.71
CA ARG A 409 3.78 29.26 -33.22
C ARG A 409 2.51 29.01 -32.40
N ARG A 410 2.28 27.77 -31.91
CA ARG A 410 1.11 27.44 -31.08
C ARG A 410 1.55 27.14 -29.65
N ARG A 411 1.99 28.18 -28.92
CA ARG A 411 2.59 28.08 -27.58
C ARG A 411 1.77 27.30 -26.59
N GLN A 412 0.46 27.49 -26.53
CA GLN A 412 -0.42 26.78 -25.60
C GLN A 412 -0.41 25.28 -25.85
N ARG A 413 -0.50 24.86 -27.11
CA ARG A 413 -0.47 23.45 -27.47
C ARG A 413 0.89 22.82 -27.21
N MET A 414 1.97 23.55 -27.52
CA MET A 414 3.32 23.10 -27.23
C MET A 414 3.56 22.98 -25.73
N ALA A 415 3.13 23.98 -24.94
CA ALA A 415 3.25 23.95 -23.48
C ALA A 415 2.48 22.77 -22.88
N LEU A 416 1.25 22.50 -23.33
CA LEU A 416 0.47 21.33 -22.89
C LEU A 416 1.15 20.00 -23.25
N THR A 417 1.71 19.91 -24.47
CA THR A 417 2.42 18.70 -24.89
C THR A 417 3.70 18.48 -24.06
N LEU A 418 4.47 19.56 -23.84
CA LEU A 418 5.67 19.49 -22.99
C LEU A 418 5.33 19.15 -21.55
N LEU A 419 4.25 19.73 -21.00
CA LEU A 419 3.78 19.43 -19.65
C LEU A 419 3.35 17.96 -19.52
N THR A 420 2.64 17.44 -20.52
CA THR A 420 2.23 16.03 -20.56
C THR A 420 3.44 15.10 -20.58
N LEU A 421 4.46 15.39 -21.42
CA LEU A 421 5.70 14.62 -21.48
C LEU A 421 6.49 14.75 -20.17
N ALA A 422 6.58 15.95 -19.61
CA ALA A 422 7.26 16.18 -18.35
C ALA A 422 6.60 15.42 -17.20
N MET A 423 5.28 15.39 -17.14
CA MET A 423 4.55 14.62 -16.14
C MET A 423 4.74 13.11 -16.30
N GLY A 424 4.70 12.60 -17.54
CA GLY A 424 4.99 11.19 -17.80
C GLY A 424 6.42 10.83 -17.37
N GLY A 425 7.38 11.71 -17.69
CA GLY A 425 8.77 11.58 -17.24
C GLY A 425 8.91 11.65 -15.71
N ALA A 426 8.17 12.56 -15.07
CA ALA A 426 8.19 12.68 -13.59
C ALA A 426 7.66 11.42 -12.88
N VAL A 427 6.58 10.82 -13.40
CA VAL A 427 6.06 9.55 -12.87
C VAL A 427 7.11 8.44 -13.01
N TYR A 428 7.72 8.31 -14.19
CA TYR A 428 8.74 7.30 -14.46
C TYR A 428 9.99 7.49 -13.58
N LEU A 429 10.54 8.70 -13.54
CA LEU A 429 11.70 9.03 -12.71
C LEU A 429 11.39 8.90 -11.22
N GLY A 430 10.17 9.28 -10.81
CA GLY A 430 9.71 9.10 -9.44
C GLY A 430 9.70 7.62 -9.02
N ALA A 431 9.22 6.73 -9.89
CA ALA A 431 9.24 5.28 -9.64
C ALA A 431 10.69 4.73 -9.55
N LEU A 432 11.58 5.17 -10.44
CA LEU A 432 12.99 4.78 -10.39
C LEU A 432 13.70 5.30 -9.14
N ASN A 433 13.45 6.56 -8.76
CA ASN A 433 14.03 7.16 -7.56
C ASN A 433 13.52 6.45 -6.30
N LEU A 434 12.23 6.10 -6.24
CA LEU A 434 11.67 5.33 -5.13
C LEU A 434 12.37 3.98 -4.99
N ARG A 435 12.50 3.23 -6.10
CA ARG A 435 13.23 1.96 -6.12
C ARG A 435 14.67 2.12 -5.62
N GLN A 436 15.38 3.14 -6.09
CA GLN A 436 16.77 3.38 -5.69
C GLN A 436 16.88 3.83 -4.23
N SER A 437 15.95 4.67 -3.77
CA SER A 437 15.88 5.12 -2.37
C SER A 437 15.68 3.96 -1.41
N ILE A 438 14.75 3.04 -1.73
CA ILE A 438 14.54 1.82 -0.92
C ILE A 438 15.82 0.99 -0.87
N ARG A 439 16.46 0.74 -2.01
CA ARG A 439 17.72 -0.04 -2.07
C ARG A 439 18.83 0.62 -1.25
N ASN A 440 18.99 1.94 -1.38
CA ASN A 440 20.00 2.68 -0.63
C ASN A 440 19.70 2.69 0.87
N SER A 441 18.42 2.82 1.27
CA SER A 441 18.02 2.79 2.68
C SER A 441 18.31 1.43 3.31
N VAL A 442 17.99 0.34 2.60
CA VAL A 442 18.30 -1.03 3.04
C VAL A 442 19.83 -1.20 3.15
N ALA A 443 20.58 -0.83 2.11
CA ALA A 443 22.04 -0.93 2.12
C ALA A 443 22.68 -0.08 3.24
N TYR A 444 22.15 1.11 3.51
CA TYR A 444 22.62 1.97 4.60
C TYR A 444 22.28 1.39 5.97
N MET A 445 21.09 0.83 6.15
CA MET A 445 20.68 0.21 7.40
C MET A 445 21.59 -0.97 7.76
N PHE A 446 21.80 -1.89 6.82
CA PHE A 446 22.63 -3.09 7.04
C PHE A 446 24.13 -2.85 6.90
N GLY A 447 24.57 -1.90 6.09
CA GLY A 447 26.01 -1.61 5.89
C GLY A 447 26.53 -0.41 6.69
N GLY A 448 25.64 0.49 7.14
CA GLY A 448 25.99 1.74 7.84
C GLY A 448 25.69 1.74 9.34
N ILE A 449 24.46 1.35 9.71
CA ILE A 449 23.97 1.42 11.10
C ILE A 449 24.20 0.08 11.81
N LEU A 450 23.77 -1.04 11.20
CA LEU A 450 23.89 -2.38 11.78
C LEU A 450 25.23 -3.02 11.39
N ARG A 451 26.34 -2.43 11.84
CA ARG A 451 27.71 -2.90 11.54
C ARG A 451 28.24 -3.95 12.51
N TYR A 452 27.38 -4.61 13.24
CA TYR A 452 27.79 -5.64 14.19
C TYR A 452 27.36 -7.01 13.69
N ASP A 453 28.26 -7.98 13.79
CA ASP A 453 27.98 -9.37 13.49
C ASP A 453 27.28 -10.09 14.67
N ILE A 454 27.47 -9.57 15.89
CA ILE A 454 26.92 -10.14 17.12
C ILE A 454 26.42 -9.03 18.02
N SER A 455 25.18 -9.17 18.52
CA SER A 455 24.61 -8.35 19.57
C SER A 455 24.47 -9.18 20.86
N VAL A 456 25.09 -8.76 21.94
CA VAL A 456 25.03 -9.46 23.24
C VAL A 456 24.22 -8.62 24.23
N GLY A 457 23.10 -9.17 24.67
CA GLY A 457 22.28 -8.60 25.73
C GLY A 457 22.72 -9.16 27.09
N PHE A 458 23.08 -8.28 28.03
CA PHE A 458 23.39 -8.70 29.40
C PHE A 458 22.08 -8.75 30.21
N ALA A 459 21.91 -9.83 31.00
CA ALA A 459 20.76 -9.96 31.90
C ALA A 459 20.83 -9.05 33.14
N ARG A 460 22.00 -8.43 33.37
CA ARG A 460 22.22 -7.40 34.41
C ARG A 460 23.08 -6.31 33.81
N PRO A 461 22.73 -5.03 34.05
CA PRO A 461 23.62 -3.91 33.70
C PRO A 461 24.88 -3.91 34.57
#